data_36612ed9971c429a379710b113ffb297
#
_entry.id   36612ed9971c429a379710b113ffb297
#
_cell.length_a   1.000
_cell.length_b   1.000
_cell.length_c   1.000
_cell.angle_alpha   90.00
_cell.angle_beta   90.00
_cell.angle_gamma   90.00
#
_symmetry.space_group_name_H-M   'P 1'
#
loop_
_entity.id
_entity.type
_entity.pdbx_description
1 polymer ?
#
loop_
_entity_poly.entity_id
_entity_poly.type
_entity_poly.pdbx_seq_one_letter_code
_entity_poly.pdbx_strand_id
1 'polypeptide(L)'
;KQERVQKAKLAQQIDAIYRSGVNPSTLERMLSEDAKKAERMKVYYQHLNQVRIDMINNLKATQENLAKQREAISGQQKNHRDQLSTQKKQQQELQKAQQERQSTLNELNKNLTKDQNKLETLKANENALRQEIQRAEQAARQQEQREREALAQKKQAEEKRTSKPYQPTDQERKLINSTSGLGTAARQYSRPVSGPTLHSFGSIQAGEVRWKGMVIGAPTGTAVKAIASGRVILAGHLNGYGYMVIVKHGDSDLSLYGFNQAVFVKQGQLVSAGQTIAQVGNTGELSKPALYFGISRKGVPVNPAGWIK
;
A
#
# COMPACT_ATOMS: atom_id res chain seq x y z
N LYS A 1 43.42 -2.68 52.54
CA LYS A 1 43.76 -1.86 53.73
C LYS A 1 44.30 -2.74 54.86
N GLN A 2 43.66 -3.86 55.20
CA GLN A 2 44.09 -4.83 56.24
C GLN A 2 45.48 -5.44 55.93
N GLU A 3 45.76 -5.84 54.69
CA GLU A 3 47.05 -6.41 54.31
C GLU A 3 48.23 -5.47 54.55
N ARG A 4 48.08 -4.16 54.27
CA ARG A 4 49.11 -3.15 54.54
C ARG A 4 49.39 -3.02 56.05
N VAL A 5 48.34 -3.05 56.87
CA VAL A 5 48.46 -2.96 58.30
C VAL A 5 49.16 -4.20 58.87
N GLN A 6 48.81 -5.39 58.40
CA GLN A 6 49.46 -6.63 58.85
C GLN A 6 50.92 -6.71 58.39
N LYS A 7 51.23 -6.31 57.14
CA LYS A 7 52.64 -6.24 56.70
C LYS A 7 53.45 -5.22 57.46
N ALA A 8 52.91 -4.08 57.83
CA ALA A 8 53.60 -3.07 58.65
C ALA A 8 53.87 -3.59 60.09
N LYS A 9 52.87 -4.25 60.72
CA LYS A 9 53.05 -4.85 62.02
C LYS A 9 54.08 -5.96 61.96
N LEU A 10 54.07 -6.80 60.96
CA LEU A 10 55.06 -7.88 60.78
C LEU A 10 56.46 -7.31 60.59
N ALA A 11 56.59 -6.27 59.73
CA ALA A 11 57.88 -5.61 59.56
C ALA A 11 58.44 -5.00 60.86
N GLN A 12 57.57 -4.30 61.62
CA GLN A 12 57.95 -3.77 62.91
C GLN A 12 58.44 -4.85 63.90
N GLN A 13 57.75 -6.01 63.91
CA GLN A 13 58.13 -7.11 64.79
C GLN A 13 59.43 -7.81 64.34
N ILE A 14 59.64 -7.95 63.03
CA ILE A 14 60.93 -8.48 62.51
C ILE A 14 62.06 -7.53 62.85
N ASP A 15 61.86 -6.22 62.68
CA ASP A 15 62.88 -5.21 63.03
C ASP A 15 63.19 -5.22 64.54
N ALA A 16 62.18 -5.33 65.38
CA ALA A 16 62.36 -5.44 66.82
C ALA A 16 63.13 -6.70 67.20
N ILE A 17 62.86 -7.85 66.55
CA ILE A 17 63.59 -9.11 66.80
C ILE A 17 65.02 -9.02 66.29
N TYR A 18 65.25 -8.43 65.17
CA TYR A 18 66.55 -8.20 64.54
C TYR A 18 67.43 -7.28 65.47
N ARG A 19 66.83 -6.23 65.96
CA ARG A 19 67.52 -5.30 66.90
C ARG A 19 67.78 -5.85 68.25
N SER A 20 66.94 -6.80 68.75
CA SER A 20 67.15 -7.45 70.01
C SER A 20 68.32 -8.48 70.00
N GLY A 21 68.85 -8.74 68.77
CA GLY A 21 70.15 -9.39 68.58
C GLY A 21 70.24 -10.80 68.99
N VAL A 22 69.15 -11.55 69.18
CA VAL A 22 69.34 -12.76 69.94
C VAL A 22 68.46 -13.94 69.59
N ASN A 23 69.10 -14.91 69.04
CA ASN A 23 68.87 -16.28 69.48
C ASN A 23 70.01 -16.60 70.50
N PRO A 24 69.81 -16.50 71.80
CA PRO A 24 70.86 -16.82 72.72
C PRO A 24 71.19 -18.30 72.52
N SER A 25 72.47 -18.62 72.26
CA SER A 25 72.94 -19.98 72.13
C SER A 25 72.59 -20.74 73.39
N THR A 26 72.35 -22.03 73.27
CA THR A 26 72.16 -22.90 74.48
C THR A 26 73.24 -22.78 75.50
N LEU A 27 74.42 -22.36 75.05
CA LEU A 27 75.60 -22.12 75.95
C LEU A 27 75.42 -20.81 76.73
N GLU A 28 74.94 -19.72 76.20
CA GLU A 28 74.63 -18.46 76.88
C GLU A 28 73.52 -18.67 77.94
N ARG A 29 72.56 -19.58 77.69
CA ARG A 29 71.51 -19.94 78.65
C ARG A 29 72.02 -20.72 79.84
N MET A 30 73.04 -21.58 79.67
CA MET A 30 73.67 -22.34 80.75
C MET A 30 74.61 -21.50 81.67
N LEU A 31 75.15 -20.38 81.10
CA LEU A 31 76.07 -19.50 81.83
C LEU A 31 75.38 -18.34 82.57
N SER A 32 74.08 -18.18 82.47
CA SER A 32 73.33 -17.12 83.12
C SER A 32 72.96 -17.54 84.54
N GLU A 33 73.39 -16.75 85.54
CA GLU A 33 73.10 -16.94 86.97
C GLU A 33 71.63 -16.96 87.38
N ASP A 34 70.72 -16.72 86.43
CA ASP A 34 69.29 -16.59 86.67
C ASP A 34 68.45 -17.57 85.78
N ALA A 35 68.50 -18.88 86.13
CA ALA A 35 67.77 -19.92 85.38
C ALA A 35 66.24 -19.61 85.22
N LYS A 36 65.65 -18.92 86.23
CA LYS A 36 64.23 -18.49 86.16
C LYS A 36 63.97 -17.38 85.07
N LYS A 37 64.99 -16.52 84.82
CA LYS A 37 64.94 -15.53 83.81
C LYS A 37 65.04 -16.13 82.39
N ALA A 38 65.90 -17.15 82.25
CA ALA A 38 66.06 -17.87 80.98
C ALA A 38 64.80 -18.68 80.61
N GLU A 39 64.15 -19.26 81.64
CA GLU A 39 62.88 -19.98 81.40
C GLU A 39 61.72 -19.05 80.99
N ARG A 40 61.60 -17.91 81.67
CA ARG A 40 60.61 -16.85 81.22
C ARG A 40 60.89 -16.32 79.82
N MET A 41 62.16 -16.11 79.52
CA MET A 41 62.55 -15.66 78.16
C MET A 41 62.25 -16.72 77.12
N LYS A 42 62.43 -18.02 77.41
CA LYS A 42 62.06 -19.13 76.53
C LYS A 42 60.53 -19.13 76.22
N VAL A 43 59.68 -19.02 77.23
CA VAL A 43 58.23 -18.98 77.13
C VAL A 43 57.83 -17.72 76.34
N TYR A 44 58.45 -16.58 76.58
CA TYR A 44 58.20 -15.34 75.85
C TYR A 44 58.53 -15.47 74.34
N TYR A 45 59.68 -16.05 74.02
CA TYR A 45 60.06 -16.33 72.62
C TYR A 45 59.15 -17.38 71.97
N GLN A 46 58.72 -18.38 72.69
CA GLN A 46 57.71 -19.30 72.14
C GLN A 46 56.40 -18.61 71.84
N HIS A 47 55.91 -17.75 72.73
CA HIS A 47 54.68 -16.98 72.49
C HIS A 47 54.86 -16.01 71.35
N LEU A 48 55.96 -15.28 71.22
CA LEU A 48 56.26 -14.44 70.11
C LEU A 48 56.33 -15.20 68.80
N ASN A 49 56.95 -16.36 68.78
CA ASN A 49 56.97 -17.22 67.59
C ASN A 49 55.54 -17.68 67.17
N GLN A 50 54.72 -18.07 68.14
CA GLN A 50 53.35 -18.46 67.89
C GLN A 50 52.54 -17.33 67.31
N VAL A 51 52.58 -16.12 67.87
CA VAL A 51 51.94 -14.93 67.39
C VAL A 51 52.41 -14.60 65.95
N ARG A 52 53.69 -14.81 65.68
CA ARG A 52 54.26 -14.60 64.35
C ARG A 52 53.74 -15.62 63.35
N ILE A 53 53.64 -16.89 63.70
CA ILE A 53 53.07 -17.94 62.88
C ILE A 53 51.59 -17.61 62.56
N ASP A 54 50.83 -17.23 63.58
CA ASP A 54 49.41 -16.86 63.40
C ASP A 54 49.26 -15.66 62.53
N MET A 55 50.11 -14.63 62.60
CA MET A 55 50.11 -13.50 61.69
C MET A 55 50.44 -13.91 60.27
N ILE A 56 51.42 -14.78 60.05
CA ILE A 56 51.77 -15.29 58.72
C ILE A 56 50.59 -16.05 58.12
N ASN A 57 49.96 -16.93 58.91
CA ASN A 57 48.79 -17.68 58.45
C ASN A 57 47.61 -16.76 58.12
N ASN A 58 47.32 -15.77 58.96
CA ASN A 58 46.28 -14.76 58.67
C ASN A 58 46.57 -13.92 57.41
N LEU A 59 47.83 -13.54 57.19
CA LEU A 59 48.25 -12.84 56.03
C LEU A 59 48.04 -13.68 54.74
N LYS A 60 48.42 -14.94 54.78
CA LYS A 60 48.25 -15.91 53.72
C LYS A 60 46.77 -16.10 53.38
N ALA A 61 45.92 -16.32 54.38
CA ALA A 61 44.47 -16.45 54.21
C ALA A 61 43.85 -15.18 53.60
N THR A 62 44.30 -13.98 54.02
CA THR A 62 43.88 -12.71 53.48
C THR A 62 44.29 -12.58 52.05
N GLN A 63 45.48 -12.97 51.65
CA GLN A 63 45.95 -12.96 50.27
C GLN A 63 45.14 -13.88 49.36
N GLU A 64 44.87 -15.12 49.86
CA GLU A 64 44.03 -16.09 49.12
C GLU A 64 42.60 -15.55 48.92
N ASN A 65 42.00 -14.97 49.95
CA ASN A 65 40.67 -14.32 49.82
C ASN A 65 40.67 -13.14 48.83
N LEU A 66 41.68 -12.32 48.88
CA LEU A 66 41.81 -11.20 47.90
C LEU A 66 41.98 -11.70 46.47
N ALA A 67 42.75 -12.80 46.29
CA ALA A 67 42.87 -13.40 44.95
C ALA A 67 41.53 -13.90 44.43
N LYS A 68 40.76 -14.65 45.25
CA LYS A 68 39.41 -15.13 44.89
C LYS A 68 38.44 -13.97 44.57
N GLN A 69 38.46 -12.92 45.40
CA GLN A 69 37.62 -11.74 45.17
C GLN A 69 37.98 -11.02 43.86
N ARG A 70 39.27 -10.89 43.54
CA ARG A 70 39.73 -10.29 42.27
C ARG A 70 39.26 -11.10 41.05
N GLU A 71 39.35 -12.42 41.14
CA GLU A 71 38.88 -13.31 40.08
C GLU A 71 37.35 -13.18 39.87
N ALA A 72 36.58 -13.20 40.97
CA ALA A 72 35.13 -13.02 40.94
C ALA A 72 34.74 -11.66 40.34
N ILE A 73 35.39 -10.57 40.73
CA ILE A 73 35.15 -9.23 40.19
C ILE A 73 35.51 -9.16 38.72
N SER A 74 36.61 -9.78 38.30
CA SER A 74 37.02 -9.85 36.89
C SER A 74 35.97 -10.57 36.03
N GLY A 75 35.46 -11.71 36.54
CA GLY A 75 34.36 -12.45 35.90
C GLY A 75 33.07 -11.64 35.78
N GLN A 76 32.69 -10.95 36.87
CA GLN A 76 31.51 -10.07 36.83
C GLN A 76 31.68 -8.90 35.86
N GLN A 77 32.87 -8.29 35.82
CA GLN A 77 33.12 -7.20 34.85
C GLN A 77 33.05 -7.66 33.41
N LYS A 78 33.55 -8.87 33.11
CA LYS A 78 33.44 -9.46 31.78
C LYS A 78 31.96 -9.67 31.40
N ASN A 79 31.21 -10.34 32.28
CA ASN A 79 29.77 -10.57 32.05
C ASN A 79 29.00 -9.26 31.85
N HIS A 80 29.32 -8.24 32.63
CA HIS A 80 28.68 -6.92 32.49
C HIS A 80 29.00 -6.25 31.17
N ARG A 81 30.22 -6.36 30.65
CA ARG A 81 30.60 -5.87 29.34
C ARG A 81 29.84 -6.60 28.22
N ASP A 82 29.73 -7.91 28.33
CA ASP A 82 29.03 -8.74 27.34
C ASP A 82 27.52 -8.41 27.33
N GLN A 83 26.93 -8.24 28.51
CA GLN A 83 25.53 -7.78 28.62
C GLN A 83 25.31 -6.40 28.03
N LEU A 84 26.18 -5.44 28.33
CA LEU A 84 26.09 -4.07 27.73
C LEU A 84 26.24 -4.10 26.21
N SER A 85 27.17 -4.91 25.69
CA SER A 85 27.34 -5.10 24.26
C SER A 85 26.08 -5.67 23.59
N THR A 86 25.49 -6.70 24.19
CA THR A 86 24.24 -7.33 23.73
C THR A 86 23.07 -6.34 23.78
N GLN A 87 22.92 -5.63 24.87
CA GLN A 87 21.86 -4.62 25.04
C GLN A 87 21.99 -3.52 24.00
N LYS A 88 23.22 -3.04 23.73
CA LYS A 88 23.47 -2.03 22.71
C LYS A 88 23.08 -2.52 21.29
N LYS A 89 23.41 -3.76 20.97
CA LYS A 89 23.01 -4.39 19.70
C LYS A 89 21.48 -4.47 19.58
N GLN A 90 20.82 -4.99 20.61
CA GLN A 90 19.35 -5.08 20.63
C GLN A 90 18.67 -3.71 20.51
N GLN A 91 19.22 -2.68 21.17
CA GLN A 91 18.72 -1.32 21.05
C GLN A 91 18.86 -0.78 19.62
N GLN A 92 19.98 -1.05 18.94
CA GLN A 92 20.19 -0.65 17.55
C GLN A 92 19.24 -1.38 16.59
N GLU A 93 19.04 -2.68 16.81
CA GLU A 93 18.10 -3.48 16.02
C GLU A 93 16.65 -3.01 16.21
N LEU A 94 16.26 -2.73 17.46
CA LEU A 94 14.94 -2.17 17.77
C LEU A 94 14.73 -0.81 17.08
N GLN A 95 15.74 0.06 17.13
CA GLN A 95 15.66 1.37 16.48
C GLN A 95 15.53 1.25 14.95
N LYS A 96 16.28 0.33 14.33
CA LYS A 96 16.14 0.04 12.89
C LYS A 96 14.75 -0.49 12.56
N ALA A 97 14.26 -1.47 13.32
CA ALA A 97 12.93 -2.02 13.12
C ALA A 97 11.82 -0.97 13.28
N GLN A 98 11.97 -0.05 14.23
CA GLN A 98 11.04 1.08 14.39
C GLN A 98 11.07 2.04 13.19
N GLN A 99 12.26 2.36 12.66
CA GLN A 99 12.40 3.21 11.48
C GLN A 99 11.80 2.56 10.23
N GLU A 100 12.06 1.28 10.01
CA GLU A 100 11.48 0.51 8.90
C GLU A 100 9.95 0.45 8.99
N ARG A 101 9.43 0.17 10.20
CA ARG A 101 7.98 0.19 10.44
C ARG A 101 7.37 1.55 10.15
N GLN A 102 8.00 2.65 10.60
CA GLN A 102 7.50 4.00 10.34
C GLN A 102 7.52 4.35 8.85
N SER A 103 8.57 3.96 8.14
CA SER A 103 8.66 4.14 6.69
C SER A 103 7.54 3.38 5.96
N THR A 104 7.33 2.12 6.32
CA THR A 104 6.26 1.28 5.75
C THR A 104 4.87 1.87 6.03
N LEU A 105 4.62 2.37 7.24
CA LEU A 105 3.36 3.04 7.58
C LEU A 105 3.13 4.31 6.76
N ASN A 106 4.17 5.10 6.56
CA ASN A 106 4.08 6.33 5.76
C ASN A 106 3.78 6.01 4.28
N GLU A 107 4.42 4.98 3.73
CA GLU A 107 4.17 4.51 2.37
C GLU A 107 2.75 3.96 2.22
N LEU A 108 2.31 3.13 3.17
CA LEU A 108 0.95 2.57 3.18
C LEU A 108 -0.12 3.68 3.24
N ASN A 109 0.05 4.69 4.11
CA ASN A 109 -0.86 5.82 4.22
C ASN A 109 -0.91 6.64 2.92
N LYS A 110 0.25 6.85 2.28
CA LYS A 110 0.32 7.54 0.98
C LYS A 110 -0.44 6.78 -0.11
N ASN A 111 -0.27 5.45 -0.16
CA ASN A 111 -0.96 4.61 -1.12
C ASN A 111 -2.48 4.57 -0.84
N LEU A 112 -2.88 4.47 0.43
CA LEU A 112 -4.29 4.51 0.84
C LEU A 112 -4.97 5.82 0.41
N THR A 113 -4.33 6.97 0.67
CA THR A 113 -4.87 8.28 0.24
C THR A 113 -4.99 8.37 -1.29
N LYS A 114 -4.00 7.86 -2.03
CA LYS A 114 -4.03 7.81 -3.49
C LYS A 114 -5.20 6.96 -4.01
N ASP A 115 -5.41 5.78 -3.40
CA ASP A 115 -6.47 4.87 -3.80
C ASP A 115 -7.86 5.42 -3.44
N GLN A 116 -8.00 6.08 -2.29
CA GLN A 116 -9.24 6.79 -1.91
C GLN A 116 -9.57 7.91 -2.89
N ASN A 117 -8.62 8.78 -3.24
CA ASN A 117 -8.83 9.85 -4.21
C ASN A 117 -9.22 9.30 -5.58
N LYS A 118 -8.60 8.20 -6.01
CA LYS A 118 -8.96 7.53 -7.26
C LYS A 118 -10.41 6.99 -7.22
N LEU A 119 -10.80 6.37 -6.12
CA LEU A 119 -12.16 5.86 -5.92
C LEU A 119 -13.20 6.98 -5.97
N GLU A 120 -12.94 8.11 -5.31
CA GLU A 120 -13.81 9.28 -5.34
C GLU A 120 -13.94 9.85 -6.75
N THR A 121 -12.83 9.97 -7.48
CA THR A 121 -12.83 10.43 -8.88
C THR A 121 -13.67 9.50 -9.76
N LEU A 122 -13.53 8.20 -9.63
CA LEU A 122 -14.31 7.22 -10.39
C LEU A 122 -15.81 7.33 -10.10
N LYS A 123 -16.19 7.46 -8.83
CA LYS A 123 -17.60 7.68 -8.44
C LYS A 123 -18.17 8.99 -9.00
N ALA A 124 -17.37 10.07 -8.95
CA ALA A 124 -17.76 11.36 -9.53
C ALA A 124 -17.96 11.26 -11.05
N ASN A 125 -17.06 10.60 -11.77
CA ASN A 125 -17.16 10.38 -13.21
C ASN A 125 -18.39 9.53 -13.58
N GLU A 126 -18.70 8.47 -12.84
CA GLU A 126 -19.90 7.65 -13.04
C GLU A 126 -21.19 8.49 -12.84
N ASN A 127 -21.23 9.31 -11.80
CA ASN A 127 -22.36 10.18 -11.54
C ASN A 127 -22.54 11.24 -12.63
N ALA A 128 -21.45 11.85 -13.09
CA ALA A 128 -21.47 12.82 -14.20
C ALA A 128 -21.99 12.19 -15.49
N LEU A 129 -21.51 10.98 -15.84
CA LEU A 129 -22.02 10.24 -16.99
C LEU A 129 -23.51 9.96 -16.86
N ARG A 130 -23.98 9.51 -15.70
CA ARG A 130 -25.42 9.25 -15.47
C ARG A 130 -26.27 10.51 -15.66
N GLN A 131 -25.83 11.64 -15.10
CA GLN A 131 -26.54 12.91 -15.25
C GLN A 131 -26.57 13.38 -16.70
N GLU A 132 -25.45 13.25 -17.40
CA GLU A 132 -25.35 13.66 -18.79
C GLU A 132 -26.23 12.78 -19.72
N ILE A 133 -26.26 11.47 -19.46
CA ILE A 133 -27.19 10.56 -20.16
C ILE A 133 -28.64 11.01 -19.94
N GLN A 134 -29.05 11.28 -18.70
CA GLN A 134 -30.42 11.69 -18.39
C GLN A 134 -30.80 13.01 -19.12
N ARG A 135 -29.92 14.01 -19.12
CA ARG A 135 -30.13 15.29 -19.85
C ARG A 135 -30.22 15.04 -21.32
N ALA A 136 -29.31 14.27 -21.87
CA ALA A 136 -29.31 13.97 -23.32
C ALA A 136 -30.54 13.17 -23.77
N GLU A 137 -30.99 12.20 -22.99
CA GLU A 137 -32.23 11.45 -23.25
C GLU A 137 -33.48 12.37 -23.22
N GLN A 138 -33.57 13.25 -22.22
CA GLN A 138 -34.69 14.19 -22.13
C GLN A 138 -34.74 15.14 -23.36
N ALA A 139 -33.58 15.69 -23.71
CA ALA A 139 -33.48 16.54 -24.91
C ALA A 139 -33.82 15.79 -26.19
N ALA A 140 -33.34 14.56 -26.34
CA ALA A 140 -33.66 13.71 -27.50
C ALA A 140 -35.15 13.37 -27.57
N ARG A 141 -35.80 13.02 -26.46
CA ARG A 141 -37.26 12.77 -26.42
C ARG A 141 -38.08 13.99 -26.84
N GLN A 142 -37.71 15.16 -26.34
CA GLN A 142 -38.38 16.43 -26.77
C GLN A 142 -38.20 16.71 -28.25
N GLN A 143 -37.00 16.50 -28.76
CA GLN A 143 -36.71 16.67 -30.19
C GLN A 143 -37.49 15.66 -31.04
N GLU A 144 -37.49 14.39 -30.70
CA GLU A 144 -38.25 13.34 -31.40
C GLU A 144 -39.75 13.61 -31.39
N GLN A 145 -40.29 14.10 -30.28
CA GLN A 145 -41.70 14.47 -30.19
C GLN A 145 -42.05 15.62 -31.18
N ARG A 146 -41.24 16.68 -31.19
CA ARG A 146 -41.42 17.81 -32.12
C ARG A 146 -41.30 17.37 -33.57
N GLU A 147 -40.34 16.49 -33.90
CA GLU A 147 -40.18 15.97 -35.25
C GLU A 147 -41.37 15.09 -35.69
N ARG A 148 -41.89 14.24 -34.77
CA ARG A 148 -43.10 13.44 -35.05
C ARG A 148 -44.35 14.28 -35.23
N GLU A 149 -44.53 15.33 -34.41
CA GLU A 149 -45.65 16.27 -34.55
C GLU A 149 -45.55 17.04 -35.90
N ALA A 150 -44.36 17.53 -36.26
CA ALA A 150 -44.13 18.20 -37.53
C ALA A 150 -44.38 17.26 -38.73
N LEU A 151 -43.94 16.00 -38.64
CA LEU A 151 -44.17 14.98 -39.66
C LEU A 151 -45.67 14.67 -39.82
N ALA A 152 -46.42 14.56 -38.70
CA ALA A 152 -47.84 14.32 -38.71
C ALA A 152 -48.61 15.50 -39.37
N GLN A 153 -48.22 16.74 -39.05
CA GLN A 153 -48.81 17.93 -39.67
C GLN A 153 -48.48 17.98 -41.17
N LYS A 154 -47.25 17.70 -41.57
CA LYS A 154 -46.80 17.65 -42.96
C LYS A 154 -47.59 16.60 -43.75
N LYS A 155 -47.72 15.38 -43.17
CA LYS A 155 -48.51 14.31 -43.75
C LYS A 155 -49.95 14.71 -43.99
N GLN A 156 -50.62 15.28 -42.98
CA GLN A 156 -52.01 15.73 -43.11
C GLN A 156 -52.16 16.84 -44.13
N ALA A 157 -51.24 17.81 -44.21
CA ALA A 157 -51.29 18.90 -45.17
C ALA A 157 -51.11 18.41 -46.64
N GLU A 158 -50.17 17.46 -46.81
CA GLU A 158 -49.85 16.94 -48.13
C GLU A 158 -50.94 15.99 -48.65
N GLU A 159 -51.52 15.13 -47.79
CA GLU A 159 -52.67 14.30 -48.14
C GLU A 159 -53.94 15.13 -48.48
N LYS A 160 -54.18 16.23 -47.76
CA LYS A 160 -55.24 17.17 -48.07
C LYS A 160 -55.03 17.91 -49.41
N ARG A 161 -53.77 18.23 -49.73
CA ARG A 161 -53.44 18.98 -50.98
C ARG A 161 -53.44 18.11 -52.23
N THR A 162 -52.96 16.85 -52.09
CA THR A 162 -52.70 15.98 -53.24
C THR A 162 -53.73 14.88 -53.41
N SER A 163 -54.58 14.64 -52.42
CA SER A 163 -55.52 13.48 -52.34
C SER A 163 -54.86 12.13 -52.57
N LYS A 164 -53.53 12.06 -52.35
CA LYS A 164 -52.72 10.82 -52.44
C LYS A 164 -52.11 10.51 -51.14
N PRO A 165 -51.87 9.20 -50.83
CA PRO A 165 -51.15 8.78 -49.64
C PRO A 165 -49.76 9.41 -49.58
N TYR A 166 -49.36 9.92 -48.39
CA TYR A 166 -48.04 10.50 -48.17
C TYR A 166 -46.94 9.44 -48.31
N GLN A 167 -45.92 9.76 -49.12
CA GLN A 167 -44.73 8.90 -49.21
C GLN A 167 -43.59 9.52 -48.38
N PRO A 168 -43.18 8.88 -47.25
CA PRO A 168 -42.11 9.41 -46.44
C PRO A 168 -40.79 9.35 -47.17
N THR A 169 -39.95 10.37 -47.01
CA THR A 169 -38.57 10.40 -47.46
C THR A 169 -37.71 9.37 -46.71
N ASP A 170 -36.50 9.05 -47.19
CA ASP A 170 -35.62 8.11 -46.53
C ASP A 170 -35.22 8.55 -45.12
N GLN A 171 -35.10 9.85 -44.86
CA GLN A 171 -34.86 10.39 -43.54
C GLN A 171 -36.06 10.18 -42.58
N GLU A 172 -37.26 10.42 -43.09
CA GLU A 172 -38.50 10.21 -42.34
C GLU A 172 -38.77 8.72 -42.09
N ARG A 173 -38.43 7.83 -43.02
CA ARG A 173 -38.44 6.38 -42.80
C ARG A 173 -37.49 5.93 -41.70
N LYS A 174 -36.26 6.52 -41.66
CA LYS A 174 -35.31 6.26 -40.58
C LYS A 174 -35.84 6.71 -39.22
N LEU A 175 -36.53 7.85 -39.17
CA LEU A 175 -37.17 8.37 -37.96
C LEU A 175 -38.31 7.45 -37.50
N ILE A 176 -39.15 6.98 -38.40
CA ILE A 176 -40.27 6.06 -38.13
C ILE A 176 -39.72 4.70 -37.61
N ASN A 177 -38.66 4.18 -38.24
CA ASN A 177 -38.09 2.88 -37.93
C ASN A 177 -37.13 2.88 -36.70
N SER A 178 -36.84 4.08 -36.16
CA SER A 178 -35.90 4.21 -35.01
C SER A 178 -36.46 3.72 -33.66
N THR A 179 -37.67 3.18 -33.62
CA THR A 179 -38.40 2.81 -32.38
C THR A 179 -38.15 1.39 -31.90
N SER A 180 -37.49 0.52 -32.67
CA SER A 180 -37.45 -0.93 -32.40
C SER A 180 -36.42 -1.36 -31.29
N GLY A 181 -35.57 -0.45 -30.79
CA GLY A 181 -34.56 -0.75 -29.81
C GLY A 181 -33.53 -1.77 -30.27
N LEU A 182 -32.73 -2.31 -29.33
CA LEU A 182 -31.71 -3.34 -29.61
C LEU A 182 -32.27 -4.78 -29.57
N GLY A 183 -33.54 -4.96 -29.17
CA GLY A 183 -34.15 -6.27 -29.08
C GLY A 183 -33.66 -7.10 -27.90
N THR A 184 -33.35 -8.37 -28.13
CA THR A 184 -32.83 -9.30 -27.08
C THR A 184 -31.33 -9.53 -27.26
N ALA A 185 -30.65 -9.88 -26.18
CA ALA A 185 -29.22 -10.21 -26.18
C ALA A 185 -28.99 -11.57 -26.88
N ALA A 186 -28.73 -11.55 -28.17
CA ALA A 186 -28.56 -12.73 -29.02
C ALA A 186 -27.25 -12.69 -29.84
N ARG A 187 -26.27 -11.89 -29.45
CA ARG A 187 -25.00 -11.70 -30.17
C ARG A 187 -25.19 -11.37 -31.66
N GLN A 188 -26.19 -10.58 -31.95
CA GLN A 188 -26.60 -10.30 -33.33
C GLN A 188 -25.85 -9.12 -33.98
N TYR A 189 -25.19 -8.29 -33.14
CA TYR A 189 -24.50 -7.11 -33.65
C TYR A 189 -23.01 -7.36 -33.87
N SER A 190 -22.46 -6.69 -34.88
CA SER A 190 -21.01 -6.70 -35.07
C SER A 190 -20.31 -5.90 -33.98
N ARG A 191 -19.09 -6.32 -33.61
CA ARG A 191 -18.28 -5.55 -32.66
C ARG A 191 -18.03 -4.13 -33.16
N PRO A 192 -18.08 -3.12 -32.27
CA PRO A 192 -17.80 -1.74 -32.63
C PRO A 192 -16.36 -1.52 -33.08
N VAL A 193 -15.43 -2.34 -32.58
CA VAL A 193 -14.03 -2.40 -32.96
C VAL A 193 -13.52 -3.85 -32.77
N SER A 194 -12.57 -4.26 -33.59
CA SER A 194 -11.89 -5.55 -33.45
C SER A 194 -10.74 -5.45 -32.47
N GLY A 195 -10.63 -6.42 -31.55
CA GLY A 195 -9.53 -6.45 -30.59
C GLY A 195 -9.82 -7.30 -29.35
N PRO A 196 -8.82 -7.52 -28.49
CA PRO A 196 -8.99 -8.27 -27.25
C PRO A 196 -9.80 -7.46 -26.23
N THR A 197 -10.59 -8.16 -25.41
CA THR A 197 -11.26 -7.55 -24.26
C THR A 197 -10.25 -7.37 -23.13
N LEU A 198 -9.92 -6.13 -22.79
CA LEU A 198 -9.00 -5.80 -21.71
C LEU A 198 -9.70 -5.83 -20.35
N HIS A 199 -10.93 -5.30 -20.28
CA HIS A 199 -11.77 -5.34 -19.09
C HIS A 199 -13.19 -5.74 -19.46
N SER A 200 -13.73 -6.70 -18.72
CA SER A 200 -15.10 -7.18 -18.92
C SER A 200 -16.08 -6.41 -18.06
N PHE A 201 -17.34 -6.38 -18.47
CA PHE A 201 -18.44 -5.85 -17.66
C PHE A 201 -18.46 -6.52 -16.26
N GLY A 202 -18.57 -5.73 -15.19
CA GLY A 202 -18.63 -6.21 -13.82
C GLY A 202 -17.26 -6.55 -13.20
N SER A 203 -16.16 -6.54 -13.96
CA SER A 203 -14.81 -6.70 -13.38
C SER A 203 -14.45 -5.48 -12.52
N ILE A 204 -13.54 -5.67 -11.55
CA ILE A 204 -13.11 -4.61 -10.64
C ILE A 204 -12.30 -3.56 -11.42
N GLN A 205 -12.66 -2.29 -11.24
CA GLN A 205 -11.93 -1.13 -11.78
C GLN A 205 -11.02 -0.53 -10.70
N ALA A 206 -11.56 -0.26 -9.51
CA ALA A 206 -10.80 0.14 -8.32
C ALA A 206 -11.67 -0.05 -7.07
N GLY A 207 -11.14 -0.66 -6.04
CA GLY A 207 -11.88 -0.94 -4.80
C GLY A 207 -13.20 -1.67 -5.08
N GLU A 208 -14.32 -1.06 -4.72
CA GLU A 208 -15.67 -1.58 -4.95
C GLU A 208 -16.25 -1.22 -6.32
N VAL A 209 -15.64 -0.26 -7.04
CA VAL A 209 -16.13 0.18 -8.35
C VAL A 209 -15.85 -0.88 -9.41
N ARG A 210 -16.90 -1.19 -10.17
CA ARG A 210 -16.86 -2.19 -11.24
C ARG A 210 -17.15 -1.54 -12.59
N TRP A 211 -16.51 -2.07 -13.64
CA TRP A 211 -16.76 -1.64 -15.01
C TRP A 211 -18.24 -1.81 -15.39
N LYS A 212 -18.88 -0.72 -15.81
CA LYS A 212 -20.28 -0.69 -16.30
C LYS A 212 -20.40 -0.92 -17.81
N GLY A 213 -19.31 -1.19 -18.46
CA GLY A 213 -19.16 -1.58 -19.86
C GLY A 213 -18.00 -2.54 -20.01
N MET A 214 -17.55 -2.74 -21.22
CA MET A 214 -16.34 -3.49 -21.53
C MET A 214 -15.30 -2.56 -22.16
N VAL A 215 -14.03 -2.90 -22.03
CA VAL A 215 -12.93 -2.19 -22.65
C VAL A 215 -12.28 -3.09 -23.68
N ILE A 216 -12.25 -2.64 -24.94
CA ILE A 216 -11.71 -3.39 -26.08
C ILE A 216 -10.42 -2.70 -26.53
N GLY A 217 -9.30 -3.42 -26.44
CA GLY A 217 -8.00 -2.90 -26.90
C GLY A 217 -7.95 -2.82 -28.43
N ALA A 218 -7.55 -1.66 -28.93
CA ALA A 218 -7.32 -1.48 -30.37
C ALA A 218 -6.33 -0.33 -30.60
N PRO A 219 -5.57 -0.33 -31.70
CA PRO A 219 -4.65 0.75 -32.02
C PRO A 219 -5.36 2.11 -32.12
N THR A 220 -4.64 3.18 -31.71
CA THR A 220 -5.10 4.56 -31.89
C THR A 220 -5.47 4.82 -33.35
N GLY A 221 -6.59 5.51 -33.60
CA GLY A 221 -7.09 5.82 -34.95
C GLY A 221 -7.95 4.72 -35.58
N THR A 222 -8.07 3.54 -34.91
CA THR A 222 -8.98 2.49 -35.41
C THR A 222 -10.41 3.00 -35.44
N ALA A 223 -11.12 2.77 -36.57
CA ALA A 223 -12.51 3.21 -36.76
C ALA A 223 -13.44 2.52 -35.76
N VAL A 224 -14.22 3.30 -35.04
CA VAL A 224 -15.29 2.84 -34.15
C VAL A 224 -16.63 2.91 -34.90
N LYS A 225 -17.34 1.79 -34.96
CA LYS A 225 -18.59 1.65 -35.69
C LYS A 225 -19.79 1.55 -34.77
N ALA A 226 -20.90 2.19 -35.15
CA ALA A 226 -22.17 2.04 -34.45
C ALA A 226 -22.67 0.59 -34.59
N ILE A 227 -23.05 -0.05 -33.49
CA ILE A 227 -23.53 -1.44 -33.50
C ILE A 227 -24.91 -1.58 -34.21
N ALA A 228 -25.74 -0.56 -34.11
CA ALA A 228 -27.09 -0.53 -34.68
C ALA A 228 -27.43 0.88 -35.12
N SER A 229 -28.47 1.02 -35.93
CA SER A 229 -29.04 2.33 -36.32
C SER A 229 -29.65 3.02 -35.12
N GLY A 230 -29.54 4.35 -35.07
CA GLY A 230 -30.06 5.13 -33.94
C GLY A 230 -29.79 6.62 -34.08
N ARG A 231 -30.11 7.36 -33.04
CA ARG A 231 -29.86 8.81 -32.92
C ARG A 231 -28.73 9.07 -31.95
N VAL A 232 -27.78 9.88 -32.35
CA VAL A 232 -26.71 10.36 -31.47
C VAL A 232 -27.32 11.35 -30.46
N ILE A 233 -27.27 11.01 -29.17
CA ILE A 233 -27.77 11.87 -28.10
C ILE A 233 -26.66 12.64 -27.41
N LEU A 234 -25.40 12.14 -27.50
CA LEU A 234 -24.20 12.82 -27.03
C LEU A 234 -23.06 12.58 -28.01
N ALA A 235 -22.30 13.64 -28.33
CA ALA A 235 -21.02 13.56 -29.04
C ALA A 235 -20.12 14.68 -28.51
N GLY A 236 -19.20 14.35 -27.61
CA GLY A 236 -18.35 15.33 -26.91
C GLY A 236 -17.41 14.73 -25.92
N HIS A 237 -16.69 15.57 -25.19
CA HIS A 237 -15.75 15.16 -24.15
C HIS A 237 -16.45 15.04 -22.80
N LEU A 238 -16.20 13.94 -22.10
CA LEU A 238 -16.69 13.68 -20.74
C LEU A 238 -15.54 13.25 -19.83
N ASN A 239 -15.43 13.87 -18.65
CA ASN A 239 -14.39 13.54 -17.70
C ASN A 239 -14.41 12.05 -17.35
N GLY A 240 -13.21 11.43 -17.32
CA GLY A 240 -13.04 10.00 -17.09
C GLY A 240 -13.28 9.11 -18.31
N TYR A 241 -14.12 9.51 -19.23
CA TYR A 241 -14.46 8.74 -20.44
C TYR A 241 -13.88 9.31 -21.74
N GLY A 242 -13.23 10.49 -21.68
CA GLY A 242 -12.66 11.14 -22.85
C GLY A 242 -13.72 11.53 -23.89
N TYR A 243 -13.35 11.54 -25.16
CA TYR A 243 -14.35 11.75 -26.21
C TYR A 243 -15.29 10.57 -26.31
N MET A 244 -16.60 10.87 -26.19
CA MET A 244 -17.66 9.87 -26.10
C MET A 244 -18.75 10.15 -27.14
N VAL A 245 -19.27 9.07 -27.70
CA VAL A 245 -20.52 9.07 -28.49
C VAL A 245 -21.52 8.19 -27.77
N ILE A 246 -22.76 8.66 -27.64
CA ILE A 246 -23.88 7.86 -27.13
C ILE A 246 -24.96 7.84 -28.23
N VAL A 247 -25.35 6.63 -28.62
CA VAL A 247 -26.37 6.41 -29.62
C VAL A 247 -27.61 5.81 -28.95
N LYS A 248 -28.76 6.45 -29.13
CA LYS A 248 -30.07 5.98 -28.67
C LYS A 248 -30.69 5.08 -29.73
N HIS A 249 -31.11 3.88 -29.35
CA HIS A 249 -31.76 2.88 -30.18
C HIS A 249 -33.20 2.68 -29.63
N GLY A 250 -34.20 3.23 -30.36
CA GLY A 250 -35.58 3.20 -29.87
C GLY A 250 -35.78 3.98 -28.57
N ASP A 251 -36.71 3.55 -27.74
CA ASP A 251 -37.17 4.35 -26.59
C ASP A 251 -36.29 4.29 -25.35
N SER A 252 -35.51 3.21 -25.16
CA SER A 252 -34.83 2.98 -23.89
C SER A 252 -33.45 2.30 -23.95
N ASP A 253 -32.97 1.97 -25.15
CA ASP A 253 -31.68 1.30 -25.31
C ASP A 253 -30.61 2.29 -25.80
N LEU A 254 -29.46 2.30 -25.15
CA LEU A 254 -28.32 3.15 -25.49
C LEU A 254 -27.09 2.29 -25.73
N SER A 255 -26.26 2.69 -26.71
CA SER A 255 -24.88 2.23 -26.81
C SER A 255 -23.91 3.39 -26.59
N LEU A 256 -22.86 3.14 -25.83
CA LEU A 256 -21.88 4.11 -25.37
C LEU A 256 -20.49 3.74 -25.93
N TYR A 257 -19.80 4.73 -26.48
CA TYR A 257 -18.51 4.59 -27.15
C TYR A 257 -17.57 5.65 -26.58
N GLY A 258 -16.71 5.31 -25.61
CA GLY A 258 -15.79 6.23 -24.93
C GLY A 258 -14.32 5.96 -25.24
N PHE A 259 -13.44 6.79 -24.67
CA PHE A 259 -11.98 6.78 -24.81
C PHE A 259 -11.49 7.14 -26.23
N ASN A 260 -12.36 7.70 -27.08
CA ASN A 260 -12.01 8.04 -28.43
C ASN A 260 -11.07 9.24 -28.51
N GLN A 261 -10.24 9.31 -29.55
CA GLN A 261 -9.44 10.50 -29.82
C GLN A 261 -10.21 11.55 -30.65
N ALA A 262 -11.18 11.10 -31.44
CA ALA A 262 -12.01 11.97 -32.29
C ALA A 262 -13.41 11.38 -32.48
N VAL A 263 -14.39 12.25 -32.64
CA VAL A 263 -15.78 11.92 -32.97
C VAL A 263 -16.17 12.54 -34.30
N PHE A 264 -16.90 11.79 -35.14
CA PHE A 264 -17.27 12.22 -36.54
C PHE A 264 -18.75 12.50 -36.69
N VAL A 265 -19.50 12.43 -35.63
CA VAL A 265 -20.94 12.63 -35.57
C VAL A 265 -21.30 13.76 -34.62
N LYS A 266 -22.49 14.31 -34.80
CA LYS A 266 -23.01 15.41 -33.97
C LYS A 266 -24.26 14.96 -33.23
N GLN A 267 -24.53 15.59 -32.09
CA GLN A 267 -25.78 15.40 -31.38
C GLN A 267 -27.00 15.66 -32.28
N GLY A 268 -28.02 14.82 -32.17
CA GLY A 268 -29.22 14.84 -33.01
C GLY A 268 -29.09 14.07 -34.35
N GLN A 269 -27.87 13.75 -34.81
CA GLN A 269 -27.62 13.04 -36.07
C GLN A 269 -28.14 11.60 -36.01
N LEU A 270 -28.76 11.13 -37.07
CA LEU A 270 -29.13 9.74 -37.29
C LEU A 270 -27.91 8.97 -37.84
N VAL A 271 -27.61 7.83 -37.29
CA VAL A 271 -26.53 6.93 -37.72
C VAL A 271 -27.10 5.57 -38.13
N SER A 272 -26.43 4.90 -39.06
CA SER A 272 -26.78 3.54 -39.49
C SER A 272 -25.88 2.49 -38.80
N ALA A 273 -26.33 1.25 -38.71
CA ALA A 273 -25.50 0.13 -38.26
C ALA A 273 -24.23 0.03 -39.13
N GLY A 274 -23.05 -0.14 -38.47
CA GLY A 274 -21.76 -0.21 -39.15
C GLY A 274 -21.15 1.13 -39.58
N GLN A 275 -21.88 2.25 -39.43
CA GLN A 275 -21.33 3.57 -39.72
C GLN A 275 -20.20 3.94 -38.78
N THR A 276 -19.08 4.45 -39.28
CA THR A 276 -17.98 4.99 -38.47
C THR A 276 -18.44 6.26 -37.74
N ILE A 277 -18.38 6.29 -36.43
CA ILE A 277 -18.84 7.38 -35.57
C ILE A 277 -17.70 8.05 -34.79
N ALA A 278 -16.58 7.33 -34.58
CA ALA A 278 -15.43 7.82 -33.83
C ALA A 278 -14.14 7.06 -34.22
N GLN A 279 -13.05 7.46 -33.63
CA GLN A 279 -11.77 6.74 -33.70
C GLN A 279 -11.25 6.43 -32.28
N VAL A 280 -10.74 5.20 -32.09
CA VAL A 280 -10.10 4.75 -30.85
C VAL A 280 -8.97 5.70 -30.46
N GLY A 281 -8.90 6.02 -29.19
CA GLY A 281 -7.87 6.85 -28.60
C GLY A 281 -7.45 6.35 -27.20
N ASN A 282 -6.86 7.25 -26.44
CA ASN A 282 -6.47 7.07 -25.05
C ASN A 282 -6.87 8.28 -24.19
N THR A 283 -7.97 8.94 -24.54
CA THR A 283 -8.43 10.16 -23.87
C THR A 283 -9.17 9.90 -22.55
N GLY A 284 -9.41 8.65 -22.22
CA GLY A 284 -10.01 8.22 -20.94
C GLY A 284 -8.97 7.91 -19.86
N GLU A 285 -9.41 7.18 -18.86
CA GLU A 285 -8.59 6.84 -17.68
C GLU A 285 -7.47 5.83 -17.95
N LEU A 286 -7.49 5.15 -19.10
CA LEU A 286 -6.51 4.14 -19.43
C LEU A 286 -5.28 4.73 -20.11
N SER A 287 -4.09 4.24 -19.74
CA SER A 287 -2.83 4.61 -20.37
C SER A 287 -2.61 3.97 -21.76
N LYS A 288 -3.40 2.95 -22.10
CA LYS A 288 -3.32 2.22 -23.38
C LYS A 288 -4.50 2.56 -24.28
N PRO A 289 -4.30 2.64 -25.61
CA PRO A 289 -5.39 2.87 -26.54
C PRO A 289 -6.45 1.77 -26.45
N ALA A 290 -7.69 2.15 -26.29
CA ALA A 290 -8.82 1.23 -26.17
C ALA A 290 -10.15 1.95 -26.44
N LEU A 291 -11.20 1.18 -26.72
CA LEU A 291 -12.57 1.63 -26.74
C LEU A 291 -13.27 1.21 -25.45
N TYR A 292 -13.85 2.16 -24.73
CA TYR A 292 -14.88 1.85 -23.73
C TYR A 292 -16.21 1.65 -24.48
N PHE A 293 -16.79 0.45 -24.32
CA PHE A 293 -18.07 0.11 -24.94
C PHE A 293 -19.07 -0.32 -23.89
N GLY A 294 -20.21 0.38 -23.82
CA GLY A 294 -21.29 0.11 -22.89
C GLY A 294 -22.63 -0.04 -23.60
N ILE A 295 -23.53 -0.78 -22.97
CA ILE A 295 -24.95 -0.83 -23.33
C ILE A 295 -25.75 -0.51 -22.07
N SER A 296 -26.71 0.42 -22.19
CA SER A 296 -27.66 0.74 -21.13
C SER A 296 -29.07 0.47 -21.64
N ARG A 297 -29.88 -0.16 -20.80
CA ARG A 297 -31.27 -0.47 -21.09
C ARG A 297 -32.15 0.06 -19.97
N LYS A 298 -33.10 0.94 -20.32
CA LYS A 298 -33.97 1.61 -19.33
C LYS A 298 -33.16 2.29 -18.19
N GLY A 299 -32.03 2.90 -18.55
CA GLY A 299 -31.13 3.57 -17.58
C GLY A 299 -30.23 2.63 -16.76
N VAL A 300 -30.29 1.31 -16.99
CA VAL A 300 -29.47 0.32 -16.28
C VAL A 300 -28.38 -0.22 -17.22
N PRO A 301 -27.08 -0.16 -16.86
CA PRO A 301 -26.01 -0.79 -17.60
C PRO A 301 -26.19 -2.32 -17.65
N VAL A 302 -26.02 -2.90 -18.83
CA VAL A 302 -26.09 -4.34 -19.07
C VAL A 302 -24.81 -4.85 -19.72
N ASN A 303 -24.53 -6.16 -19.57
CA ASN A 303 -23.31 -6.76 -20.13
C ASN A 303 -23.31 -6.71 -21.66
N PRO A 304 -22.42 -5.93 -22.32
CA PRO A 304 -22.41 -5.78 -23.76
C PRO A 304 -22.05 -7.08 -24.52
N ALA A 305 -21.32 -8.00 -23.88
CA ALA A 305 -20.87 -9.24 -24.50
C ALA A 305 -22.04 -10.16 -24.96
N GLY A 306 -23.22 -9.99 -24.37
CA GLY A 306 -24.42 -10.72 -24.83
C GLY A 306 -25.02 -10.20 -26.13
N TRP A 307 -24.61 -9.01 -26.61
CA TRP A 307 -25.19 -8.31 -27.77
C TRP A 307 -24.32 -8.36 -29.01
N ILE A 308 -22.98 -8.42 -28.82
CA ILE A 308 -21.99 -8.40 -29.89
C ILE A 308 -21.37 -9.78 -30.12
N LYS A 309 -20.98 -10.03 -31.37
CA LYS A 309 -20.34 -11.30 -31.80
C LYS A 309 -18.92 -11.45 -31.25
#